data_ea6dd4b54c1dbe76655bde2feaef30b5
#
_entry.id   ea6dd4b54c1dbe76655bde2feaef30b5
#
_cell.length_a   1.000
_cell.length_b   1.000
_cell.length_c   1.000
_cell.angle_alpha   90.00
_cell.angle_beta   90.00
_cell.angle_gamma   90.00
#
_symmetry.space_group_name_H-M   'P 1'
#
loop_
_entity.id
_entity.type
_entity.pdbx_description
1 polymer ?
#
loop_
_entity_poly.entity_id
_entity_poly.type
_entity_poly.pdbx_seq_one_letter_code
_entity_poly.pdbx_strand_id
1 'polypeptide(L)'
;HDVTLIERNADHLDTDAIPAAHWLLGDACELSLLEQMHLEDFDVVVAATGDDKVNVVLSLLAKTEFAVPRVVARVNDPRNEWLFTDAWGVDVAVSTPRMLASLIEEAVAVGDLVRLMEFRKGQANLVEITLPNDTPWGGRPVRKLALPRDAALVTILRGQRVIVPEPDEPLEGGDELLFVAAPEVEEELRAALLAA
;
A
#
# COMPACT_ATOMS: atom_id res chain seq x y z
N HIS A 1 -2.24 -0.26 -21.84
CA HIS A 1 -2.57 -1.61 -21.36
C HIS A 1 -3.90 -2.05 -21.97
N ASP A 2 -3.99 -3.30 -22.38
CA ASP A 2 -5.26 -3.93 -22.71
C ASP A 2 -5.90 -4.39 -21.39
N VAL A 3 -7.14 -3.98 -21.16
CA VAL A 3 -7.86 -4.24 -19.92
C VAL A 3 -9.12 -5.02 -20.21
N THR A 4 -9.30 -6.14 -19.54
CA THR A 4 -10.56 -6.89 -19.51
C THR A 4 -11.18 -6.81 -18.14
N LEU A 5 -12.45 -6.46 -18.07
CA LEU A 5 -13.23 -6.36 -16.85
C LEU A 5 -14.29 -7.47 -16.84
N ILE A 6 -14.35 -8.20 -15.73
CA ILE A 6 -15.38 -9.21 -15.48
C ILE A 6 -16.34 -8.65 -14.44
N GLU A 7 -17.60 -8.58 -14.77
CA GLU A 7 -18.67 -8.16 -13.86
C GLU A 7 -19.79 -9.21 -13.86
N ARG A 8 -20.25 -9.60 -12.67
CA ARG A 8 -21.30 -10.60 -12.52
C ARG A 8 -22.70 -10.03 -12.68
N ASN A 9 -22.90 -8.77 -12.33
CA ASN A 9 -24.18 -8.10 -12.38
C ASN A 9 -24.29 -7.22 -13.62
N ALA A 10 -25.23 -7.55 -14.52
CA ALA A 10 -25.45 -6.77 -15.74
C ALA A 10 -25.80 -5.29 -15.47
N ASP A 11 -26.40 -4.99 -14.33
CA ASP A 11 -26.75 -3.61 -13.95
C ASP A 11 -25.54 -2.74 -13.59
N HIS A 12 -24.39 -3.37 -13.37
CA HIS A 12 -23.12 -2.69 -13.07
C HIS A 12 -22.20 -2.56 -14.29
N LEU A 13 -22.60 -3.09 -15.44
CA LEU A 13 -21.87 -2.90 -16.69
C LEU A 13 -22.00 -1.45 -17.16
N ASP A 14 -20.91 -0.71 -17.05
CA ASP A 14 -20.82 0.67 -17.55
C ASP A 14 -19.71 0.78 -18.61
N THR A 15 -20.04 0.32 -19.81
CA THR A 15 -19.12 0.35 -20.94
C THR A 15 -18.74 1.76 -21.38
N ASP A 16 -19.54 2.75 -21.04
CA ASP A 16 -19.27 4.16 -21.35
C ASP A 16 -18.26 4.78 -20.38
N ALA A 17 -18.18 4.29 -19.16
CA ALA A 17 -17.20 4.78 -18.16
C ALA A 17 -15.77 4.42 -18.55
N ILE A 18 -15.54 3.24 -19.18
CA ILE A 18 -14.22 2.80 -19.62
C ILE A 18 -14.34 2.19 -21.03
N PRO A 19 -14.45 3.01 -22.07
CA PRO A 19 -14.68 2.55 -23.43
C PRO A 19 -13.54 1.72 -24.04
N ALA A 20 -12.33 1.85 -23.48
CA ALA A 20 -11.15 1.10 -23.93
C ALA A 20 -11.02 -0.29 -23.30
N ALA A 21 -11.89 -0.66 -22.35
CA ALA A 21 -11.86 -1.97 -21.71
C ALA A 21 -12.78 -2.98 -22.43
N HIS A 22 -12.37 -4.23 -22.43
CA HIS A 22 -13.24 -5.35 -22.82
C HIS A 22 -14.06 -5.79 -21.61
N TRP A 23 -15.38 -5.75 -21.76
CA TRP A 23 -16.29 -6.14 -20.68
C TRP A 23 -16.84 -7.54 -20.93
N LEU A 24 -16.76 -8.38 -19.89
CA LEU A 24 -17.32 -9.71 -19.84
C LEU A 24 -18.34 -9.81 -18.70
N LEU A 25 -19.54 -10.28 -19.01
CA LEU A 25 -20.56 -10.59 -18.01
C LEU A 25 -20.38 -12.04 -17.55
N GLY A 26 -20.08 -12.25 -16.28
CA GLY A 26 -19.94 -13.59 -15.72
C GLY A 26 -19.36 -13.59 -14.32
N ASP A 27 -19.27 -14.78 -13.71
CA ASP A 27 -18.67 -14.98 -12.42
C ASP A 27 -17.16 -15.25 -12.59
N ALA A 28 -16.33 -14.40 -12.00
CA ALA A 28 -14.87 -14.53 -12.08
C ALA A 28 -14.31 -15.78 -11.35
N CYS A 29 -15.14 -16.52 -10.62
CA CYS A 29 -14.77 -17.81 -10.04
C CYS A 29 -15.18 -19.02 -10.90
N GLU A 30 -15.82 -18.80 -12.05
CA GLU A 30 -16.15 -19.87 -12.99
C GLU A 30 -14.96 -20.20 -13.90
N LEU A 31 -14.43 -21.42 -13.76
CA LEU A 31 -13.26 -21.88 -14.50
C LEU A 31 -13.49 -21.79 -16.03
N SER A 32 -14.69 -22.15 -16.49
CA SER A 32 -15.06 -22.10 -17.90
C SER A 32 -14.99 -20.71 -18.52
N LEU A 33 -15.30 -19.66 -17.74
CA LEU A 33 -15.17 -18.28 -18.18
C LEU A 33 -13.69 -17.88 -18.30
N LEU A 34 -12.89 -18.25 -17.29
CA LEU A 34 -11.45 -17.96 -17.26
C LEU A 34 -10.70 -18.68 -18.38
N GLU A 35 -11.10 -19.94 -18.70
CA GLU A 35 -10.59 -20.70 -19.86
C GLU A 35 -10.94 -20.02 -21.19
N GLN A 36 -12.20 -19.59 -21.36
CA GLN A 36 -12.65 -18.95 -22.60
C GLN A 36 -11.95 -17.62 -22.88
N MET A 37 -11.56 -16.89 -21.84
CA MET A 37 -10.83 -15.62 -22.00
C MET A 37 -9.32 -15.82 -22.11
N HIS A 38 -8.83 -17.05 -22.03
CA HIS A 38 -7.39 -17.36 -22.04
C HIS A 38 -6.64 -16.59 -20.94
N LEU A 39 -7.02 -16.82 -19.66
CA LEU A 39 -6.46 -16.07 -18.53
C LEU A 39 -4.94 -16.26 -18.41
N GLU A 40 -4.39 -17.34 -18.95
CA GLU A 40 -2.95 -17.60 -19.03
C GLU A 40 -2.16 -16.57 -19.87
N ASP A 41 -2.83 -15.85 -20.76
CA ASP A 41 -2.20 -14.83 -21.61
C ASP A 41 -2.09 -13.46 -20.91
N PHE A 42 -2.65 -13.31 -19.71
CA PHE A 42 -2.61 -12.04 -18.97
C PHE A 42 -1.37 -11.93 -18.08
N ASP A 43 -0.73 -10.76 -18.10
CA ASP A 43 0.40 -10.46 -17.23
C ASP A 43 0.00 -10.25 -15.77
N VAL A 44 -1.20 -9.71 -15.54
CA VAL A 44 -1.69 -9.31 -14.21
C VAL A 44 -3.18 -9.59 -14.08
N VAL A 45 -3.57 -10.20 -12.97
CA VAL A 45 -4.96 -10.28 -12.52
C VAL A 45 -5.15 -9.39 -11.29
N VAL A 46 -6.23 -8.61 -11.30
CA VAL A 46 -6.63 -7.78 -10.15
C VAL A 46 -7.98 -8.25 -9.63
N ALA A 47 -7.98 -8.98 -8.52
CA ALA A 47 -9.18 -9.43 -7.83
C ALA A 47 -9.70 -8.31 -6.90
N ALA A 48 -10.61 -7.48 -7.40
CA ALA A 48 -11.06 -6.26 -6.74
C ALA A 48 -12.58 -6.21 -6.47
N THR A 49 -13.21 -7.37 -6.31
CA THR A 49 -14.65 -7.44 -6.00
C THR A 49 -14.96 -6.97 -4.57
N GLY A 50 -16.23 -6.79 -4.26
CA GLY A 50 -16.69 -6.46 -2.90
C GLY A 50 -16.70 -7.65 -1.93
N ASP A 51 -16.32 -8.85 -2.35
CA ASP A 51 -16.32 -10.06 -1.52
C ASP A 51 -14.91 -10.66 -1.43
N ASP A 52 -14.35 -10.70 -0.22
CA ASP A 52 -13.01 -11.23 0.05
C ASP A 52 -12.86 -12.70 -0.34
N LYS A 53 -13.90 -13.50 -0.22
CA LYS A 53 -13.87 -14.92 -0.61
C LYS A 53 -13.71 -15.08 -2.11
N VAL A 54 -14.44 -14.27 -2.87
CA VAL A 54 -14.32 -14.23 -4.34
C VAL A 54 -12.92 -13.79 -4.73
N ASN A 55 -12.38 -12.76 -4.09
CA ASN A 55 -11.04 -12.26 -4.38
C ASN A 55 -9.97 -13.33 -4.12
N VAL A 56 -10.06 -14.07 -3.01
CA VAL A 56 -9.12 -15.16 -2.68
C VAL A 56 -9.26 -16.34 -3.67
N VAL A 57 -10.51 -16.75 -4.00
CA VAL A 57 -10.74 -17.86 -4.93
C VAL A 57 -10.22 -17.52 -6.34
N LEU A 58 -10.53 -16.33 -6.85
CA LEU A 58 -10.02 -15.88 -8.15
C LEU A 58 -8.49 -15.84 -8.15
N SER A 59 -7.87 -15.35 -7.08
CA SER A 59 -6.42 -15.29 -6.96
C SER A 59 -5.79 -16.68 -7.01
N LEU A 60 -6.38 -17.64 -6.29
CA LEU A 60 -5.91 -19.02 -6.28
C LEU A 60 -6.03 -19.64 -7.70
N LEU A 61 -7.19 -19.52 -8.36
CA LEU A 61 -7.39 -20.03 -9.72
C LEU A 61 -6.40 -19.41 -10.71
N ALA A 62 -6.22 -18.09 -10.67
CA ALA A 62 -5.29 -17.39 -11.54
C ALA A 62 -3.85 -17.91 -11.40
N LYS A 63 -3.41 -18.26 -10.19
CA LYS A 63 -2.07 -18.78 -9.93
C LYS A 63 -1.94 -20.26 -10.26
N THR A 64 -2.88 -21.08 -9.81
CA THR A 64 -2.71 -22.56 -9.85
C THR A 64 -3.13 -23.16 -11.18
N GLU A 65 -4.20 -22.66 -11.79
CA GLU A 65 -4.74 -23.20 -13.04
C GLU A 65 -4.18 -22.48 -14.27
N PHE A 66 -3.96 -21.16 -14.18
CA PHE A 66 -3.56 -20.34 -15.34
C PHE A 66 -2.12 -19.79 -15.24
N ALA A 67 -1.42 -20.03 -14.14
CA ALA A 67 -0.03 -19.61 -13.94
C ALA A 67 0.21 -18.11 -14.21
N VAL A 68 -0.79 -17.25 -13.92
CA VAL A 68 -0.68 -15.80 -14.11
C VAL A 68 0.51 -15.25 -13.33
N PRO A 69 1.41 -14.48 -13.98
CA PRO A 69 2.64 -14.02 -13.36
C PRO A 69 2.43 -13.18 -12.11
N ARG A 70 1.40 -12.32 -12.10
CA ARG A 70 1.13 -11.42 -10.99
C ARG A 70 -0.35 -11.33 -10.66
N VAL A 71 -0.67 -11.51 -9.38
CA VAL A 71 -2.03 -11.38 -8.86
C VAL A 71 -2.07 -10.35 -7.73
N VAL A 72 -2.91 -9.34 -7.91
CA VAL A 72 -3.19 -8.32 -6.92
C VAL A 72 -4.60 -8.55 -6.39
N ALA A 73 -4.80 -8.53 -5.08
CA ALA A 73 -6.11 -8.74 -4.51
C ALA A 73 -6.49 -7.64 -3.49
N ARG A 74 -7.73 -7.19 -3.59
CA ARG A 74 -8.32 -6.24 -2.65
C ARG A 74 -8.81 -6.98 -1.41
N VAL A 75 -8.43 -6.44 -0.24
CA VAL A 75 -8.96 -6.82 1.05
C VAL A 75 -10.05 -5.83 1.45
N ASN A 76 -11.28 -6.30 1.58
CA ASN A 76 -12.42 -5.49 2.00
C ASN A 76 -12.55 -5.44 3.53
N ASP A 77 -12.31 -6.55 4.21
CA ASP A 77 -12.33 -6.65 5.67
C ASP A 77 -10.93 -6.98 6.20
N PRO A 78 -10.30 -6.09 7.00
CA PRO A 78 -8.96 -6.34 7.57
C PRO A 78 -8.85 -7.64 8.38
N ARG A 79 -9.97 -8.16 8.92
CA ARG A 79 -10.00 -9.43 9.64
C ARG A 79 -9.70 -10.64 8.74
N ASN A 80 -9.85 -10.49 7.43
CA ASN A 80 -9.59 -11.52 6.44
C ASN A 80 -8.18 -11.43 5.83
N GLU A 81 -7.40 -10.40 6.16
CA GLU A 81 -6.10 -10.10 5.52
C GLU A 81 -5.11 -11.28 5.60
N TRP A 82 -5.20 -12.10 6.64
CA TRP A 82 -4.38 -13.30 6.80
C TRP A 82 -4.57 -14.36 5.71
N LEU A 83 -5.69 -14.30 4.95
CA LEU A 83 -5.95 -15.17 3.80
C LEU A 83 -5.20 -14.72 2.54
N PHE A 84 -4.85 -13.43 2.43
CA PHE A 84 -4.31 -12.85 1.22
C PHE A 84 -2.78 -13.01 1.17
N THR A 85 -2.34 -14.26 1.02
CA THR A 85 -0.93 -14.66 1.02
C THR A 85 -0.56 -15.41 -0.24
N ASP A 86 0.74 -15.67 -0.43
CA ASP A 86 1.24 -16.48 -1.56
C ASP A 86 0.62 -17.88 -1.60
N ALA A 87 0.31 -18.47 -0.45
CA ALA A 87 -0.35 -19.78 -0.36
C ALA A 87 -1.75 -19.77 -1.00
N TRP A 88 -2.38 -18.60 -1.08
CA TRP A 88 -3.67 -18.38 -1.73
C TRP A 88 -3.54 -17.67 -3.07
N GLY A 89 -2.35 -17.64 -3.65
CA GLY A 89 -2.10 -17.08 -4.97
C GLY A 89 -2.06 -15.55 -5.02
N VAL A 90 -1.95 -14.87 -3.89
CA VAL A 90 -1.91 -13.39 -3.84
C VAL A 90 -0.47 -12.91 -3.75
N ASP A 91 -0.01 -12.18 -4.78
CA ASP A 91 1.32 -11.55 -4.76
C ASP A 91 1.30 -10.21 -4.02
N VAL A 92 0.20 -9.46 -4.15
CA VAL A 92 0.03 -8.16 -3.50
C VAL A 92 -1.39 -8.05 -2.93
N ALA A 93 -1.49 -7.90 -1.62
CA ALA A 93 -2.76 -7.58 -0.95
C ALA A 93 -2.89 -6.06 -0.78
N VAL A 94 -4.06 -5.51 -1.14
CA VAL A 94 -4.37 -4.09 -1.00
C VAL A 94 -5.58 -3.94 -0.09
N SER A 95 -5.36 -3.48 1.15
CA SER A 95 -6.43 -3.24 2.12
C SER A 95 -6.88 -1.78 2.06
N THR A 96 -8.01 -1.52 1.40
CA THR A 96 -8.60 -0.18 1.32
C THR A 96 -8.92 0.40 2.71
N PRO A 97 -9.51 -0.36 3.67
CA PRO A 97 -9.77 0.16 5.01
C PRO A 97 -8.48 0.53 5.76
N ARG A 98 -7.41 -0.26 5.61
CA ARG A 98 -6.13 0.03 6.25
C ARG A 98 -5.49 1.29 5.66
N MET A 99 -5.50 1.43 4.33
CA MET A 99 -4.99 2.63 3.67
C MET A 99 -5.75 3.88 4.11
N LEU A 100 -7.09 3.80 4.21
CA LEU A 100 -7.90 4.92 4.68
C LEU A 100 -7.60 5.26 6.14
N ALA A 101 -7.45 4.26 7.00
CA ALA A 101 -7.09 4.46 8.41
C ALA A 101 -5.72 5.16 8.54
N SER A 102 -4.70 4.71 7.78
CA SER A 102 -3.38 5.34 7.79
C SER A 102 -3.41 6.81 7.35
N LEU A 103 -4.20 7.14 6.32
CA LEU A 103 -4.36 8.52 5.87
C LEU A 103 -5.08 9.40 6.91
N ILE A 104 -6.03 8.83 7.66
CA ILE A 104 -6.70 9.55 8.75
C ILE A 104 -5.75 9.74 9.93
N GLU A 105 -4.98 8.70 10.29
CA GLU A 105 -3.98 8.78 11.35
C GLU A 105 -2.93 9.86 11.03
N GLU A 106 -2.41 9.87 9.81
CA GLU A 106 -1.48 10.90 9.34
C GLU A 106 -2.07 12.30 9.47
N ALA A 107 -3.31 12.51 9.02
CA ALA A 107 -3.96 13.82 9.06
C ALA A 107 -4.23 14.36 10.48
N VAL A 108 -4.26 13.51 11.50
CA VAL A 108 -4.57 13.90 12.90
C VAL A 108 -3.40 13.73 13.86
N ALA A 109 -2.39 12.95 13.49
CA ALA A 109 -1.23 12.66 14.34
C ALA A 109 -0.18 13.78 14.22
N VAL A 110 0.20 14.33 15.36
CA VAL A 110 1.38 15.19 15.47
C VAL A 110 2.26 14.63 16.60
N GLY A 111 3.52 14.38 16.29
CA GLY A 111 4.44 13.82 17.28
C GLY A 111 4.23 12.33 17.54
N ASP A 112 3.77 11.58 16.56
CA ASP A 112 3.75 10.12 16.57
C ASP A 112 4.21 9.57 15.21
N LEU A 113 4.55 8.28 15.18
CA LEU A 113 4.94 7.59 13.95
C LEU A 113 3.69 6.99 13.29
N VAL A 114 3.42 7.42 12.06
CA VAL A 114 2.30 6.92 11.25
C VAL A 114 2.84 6.07 10.09
N ARG A 115 2.29 4.87 9.94
CA ARG A 115 2.63 3.98 8.82
C ARG A 115 1.70 4.28 7.64
N LEU A 116 2.26 4.87 6.58
CA LEU A 116 1.51 5.24 5.38
C LEU A 116 1.33 4.07 4.41
N MET A 117 2.38 3.26 4.22
CA MET A 117 2.37 2.18 3.24
C MET A 117 3.36 1.07 3.62
N GLU A 118 2.99 -0.15 3.28
CA GLU A 118 3.82 -1.34 3.44
C GLU A 118 4.40 -1.77 2.08
N PHE A 119 5.70 -2.06 2.03
CA PHE A 119 6.40 -2.54 0.85
C PHE A 119 6.87 -3.98 1.02
N ARG A 120 7.02 -4.69 -0.11
CA ARG A 120 7.64 -6.00 -0.18
C ARG A 120 7.12 -6.99 0.87
N LYS A 121 5.81 -7.09 1.03
CA LYS A 121 5.17 -8.03 1.99
C LYS A 121 5.67 -7.82 3.43
N GLY A 122 5.75 -6.57 3.87
CA GLY A 122 6.13 -6.21 5.21
C GLY A 122 7.62 -6.15 5.50
N GLN A 123 8.47 -6.21 4.48
CA GLN A 123 9.93 -6.07 4.68
C GLN A 123 10.39 -4.62 4.89
N ALA A 124 9.60 -3.66 4.44
CA ALA A 124 9.85 -2.24 4.65
C ALA A 124 8.54 -1.46 4.62
N ASN A 125 8.47 -0.39 5.40
CA ASN A 125 7.33 0.50 5.46
C ASN A 125 7.73 1.92 5.10
N LEU A 126 6.84 2.64 4.43
CA LEU A 126 6.87 4.09 4.40
C LEU A 126 6.20 4.59 5.66
N VAL A 127 6.94 5.31 6.48
CA VAL A 127 6.45 5.89 7.73
C VAL A 127 6.68 7.39 7.73
N GLU A 128 5.83 8.11 8.43
CA GLU A 128 5.87 9.56 8.59
C GLU A 128 5.91 9.89 10.06
N ILE A 129 6.64 10.97 10.40
CA ILE A 129 6.67 11.57 11.72
C ILE A 129 6.62 13.09 11.56
N THR A 130 5.54 13.72 12.03
CA THR A 130 5.46 15.17 12.13
C THR A 130 6.14 15.65 13.42
N LEU A 131 7.17 16.47 13.29
CA LEU A 131 7.86 17.04 14.44
C LEU A 131 6.96 18.05 15.19
N PRO A 132 6.80 17.93 16.51
CA PRO A 132 6.11 18.94 17.29
C PRO A 132 6.73 20.34 17.11
N ASN A 133 5.93 21.41 17.24
CA ASN A 133 6.42 22.78 17.09
C ASN A 133 7.53 23.13 18.07
N ASP A 134 7.53 22.52 19.25
CA ASP A 134 8.52 22.70 20.32
C ASP A 134 9.58 21.58 20.32
N THR A 135 9.78 20.93 19.19
CA THR A 135 10.72 19.82 19.06
C THR A 135 12.14 20.20 19.49
N PRO A 136 12.88 19.32 20.19
CA PRO A 136 14.29 19.54 20.51
C PRO A 136 15.21 19.54 19.28
N TRP A 137 14.68 19.13 18.14
CA TRP A 137 15.38 19.09 16.85
C TRP A 137 15.41 20.44 16.11
N GLY A 138 14.61 21.42 16.55
CA GLY A 138 14.56 22.74 15.91
C GLY A 138 15.93 23.39 15.72
N GLY A 139 16.30 23.71 14.49
CA GLY A 139 17.61 24.28 14.11
C GLY A 139 18.78 23.30 14.08
N ARG A 140 18.57 22.02 14.40
CA ARG A 140 19.63 20.99 14.34
C ARG A 140 19.68 20.38 12.92
N PRO A 141 20.88 20.13 12.39
CA PRO A 141 21.02 19.55 11.06
C PRO A 141 20.68 18.05 11.04
N VAL A 142 20.17 17.57 9.91
CA VAL A 142 19.77 16.17 9.67
C VAL A 142 20.86 15.18 10.08
N ARG A 143 22.15 15.48 9.84
CA ARG A 143 23.27 14.60 10.24
C ARG A 143 23.36 14.32 11.74
N LYS A 144 22.62 15.06 12.58
CA LYS A 144 22.57 14.81 14.03
C LYS A 144 21.51 13.81 14.43
N LEU A 145 20.62 13.43 13.50
CA LEU A 145 19.67 12.35 13.74
C LEU A 145 20.43 11.02 13.88
N ALA A 146 20.28 10.39 15.02
CA ALA A 146 20.82 9.05 15.26
C ALA A 146 19.81 8.01 14.75
N LEU A 147 19.71 7.88 13.43
CA LEU A 147 18.79 6.94 12.82
C LEU A 147 19.24 5.49 13.02
N PRO A 148 18.31 4.55 13.31
CA PRO A 148 18.62 3.13 13.31
C PRO A 148 19.12 2.70 11.93
N ARG A 149 19.84 1.54 11.87
CA ARG A 149 20.37 1.01 10.61
C ARG A 149 19.19 0.72 9.68
N ASP A 150 18.58 0.16 9.25
CA ASP A 150 17.45 -0.18 8.37
C ASP A 150 16.32 0.87 8.37
N ALA A 151 16.65 2.16 8.61
CA ALA A 151 15.79 3.32 8.45
C ALA A 151 16.52 4.41 7.65
N ALA A 152 15.85 4.96 6.64
CA ALA A 152 16.37 6.01 5.79
C ALA A 152 15.37 7.18 5.70
N LEU A 153 15.82 8.40 6.04
CA LEU A 153 15.05 9.62 5.78
C LEU A 153 15.05 9.90 4.28
N VAL A 154 13.87 9.89 3.67
CA VAL A 154 13.69 10.03 2.23
C VAL A 154 13.47 11.48 1.83
N THR A 155 12.63 12.19 2.57
CA THR A 155 12.30 13.59 2.31
C THR A 155 11.74 14.26 3.56
N ILE A 156 11.77 15.60 3.54
CA ILE A 156 11.16 16.47 4.54
C ILE A 156 10.10 17.30 3.84
N LEU A 157 8.87 17.28 4.33
CA LEU A 157 7.83 18.17 3.86
C LEU A 157 7.71 19.33 4.86
N ARG A 158 7.86 20.57 4.38
CA ARG A 158 7.76 21.79 5.19
C ARG A 158 6.75 22.72 4.54
N GLY A 159 5.54 22.71 5.02
CA GLY A 159 4.41 23.39 4.39
C GLY A 159 4.19 22.90 2.96
N GLN A 160 4.44 23.73 1.96
CA GLN A 160 4.29 23.34 0.54
C GLN A 160 5.62 22.97 -0.13
N ARG A 161 6.69 22.81 0.62
CA ARG A 161 8.02 22.54 0.07
C ARG A 161 8.41 21.08 0.32
N VAL A 162 8.92 20.45 -0.73
CA VAL A 162 9.61 19.16 -0.63
C VAL A 162 11.10 19.43 -0.55
N ILE A 163 11.73 18.98 0.53
CA ILE A 163 13.13 19.23 0.85
C ILE A 163 13.90 17.91 0.80
N VAL A 164 15.00 17.90 0.05
CA VAL A 164 15.95 16.79 0.08
C VAL A 164 16.70 16.85 1.41
N PRO A 165 16.76 15.78 2.20
CA PRO A 165 17.37 15.80 3.53
C PRO A 165 18.90 15.76 3.44
N GLU A 166 19.49 16.88 3.02
CA GLU A 166 20.96 17.01 3.03
C GLU A 166 21.51 17.00 4.46
N PRO A 167 22.77 16.56 4.67
CA PRO A 167 23.33 16.44 6.02
C PRO A 167 23.28 17.71 6.86
N ASP A 168 23.38 18.87 6.21
CA ASP A 168 23.40 20.19 6.86
C ASP A 168 22.03 20.89 6.89
N GLU A 169 20.97 20.28 6.29
CA GLU A 169 19.62 20.82 6.35
C GLU A 169 19.14 20.93 7.80
N PRO A 170 18.76 22.13 8.28
CA PRO A 170 18.22 22.29 9.63
C PRO A 170 16.76 21.79 9.68
N LEU A 171 16.43 21.08 10.74
CA LEU A 171 15.05 20.66 11.02
C LEU A 171 14.28 21.79 11.69
N GLU A 172 12.98 21.84 11.46
CA GLU A 172 12.06 22.82 12.05
C GLU A 172 10.87 22.12 12.71
N GLY A 173 10.24 22.79 13.68
CA GLY A 173 8.95 22.32 14.19
C GLY A 173 7.89 22.34 13.11
N GLY A 174 7.05 21.30 13.05
CA GLY A 174 6.07 21.12 12.00
C GLY A 174 6.62 20.48 10.71
N ASP A 175 7.91 20.11 10.67
CA ASP A 175 8.43 19.29 9.56
C ASP A 175 7.80 17.89 9.60
N GLU A 176 7.32 17.44 8.46
CA GLU A 176 6.88 16.06 8.23
C GLU A 176 8.05 15.28 7.64
N LEU A 177 8.58 14.34 8.41
CA LEU A 177 9.74 13.53 8.04
C LEU A 177 9.28 12.17 7.49
N LEU A 178 9.54 11.90 6.20
CA LEU A 178 9.20 10.63 5.59
C LEU A 178 10.39 9.69 5.58
N PHE A 179 10.18 8.48 6.11
CA PHE A 179 11.19 7.43 6.17
C PHE A 179 10.75 6.18 5.43
N VAL A 180 11.72 5.46 4.90
CA VAL A 180 11.56 4.03 4.60
C VAL A 180 12.31 3.27 5.69
N ALA A 181 11.60 2.44 6.43
CA ALA A 181 12.13 1.72 7.59
C ALA A 181 11.68 0.24 7.61
N ALA A 182 12.51 -0.62 8.14
CA ALA A 182 12.10 -1.99 8.47
C ALA A 182 11.14 -1.97 9.67
N PRO A 183 10.13 -2.86 9.74
CA PRO A 183 9.15 -2.87 10.82
C PRO A 183 9.78 -2.97 12.21
N GLU A 184 10.89 -3.71 12.32
CA GLU A 184 11.58 -3.99 13.58
C GLU A 184 12.24 -2.75 14.21
N VAL A 185 12.52 -1.72 13.40
CA VAL A 185 13.20 -0.50 13.87
C VAL A 185 12.29 0.72 14.00
N GLU A 186 10.99 0.57 13.71
CA GLU A 186 10.04 1.69 13.79
C GLU A 186 9.96 2.30 15.18
N GLU A 187 9.93 1.46 16.23
CA GLU A 187 9.87 1.96 17.62
C GLU A 187 11.18 2.65 18.04
N GLU A 188 12.33 2.15 17.58
CA GLU A 188 13.63 2.80 17.80
C GLU A 188 13.69 4.15 17.06
N LEU A 189 13.18 4.19 15.83
CA LEU A 189 13.08 5.41 15.04
C LEU A 189 12.18 6.44 15.74
N ARG A 190 11.02 6.01 16.20
CA ARG A 190 10.09 6.84 16.96
C ARG A 190 10.76 7.40 18.22
N ALA A 191 11.41 6.55 19.00
CA ALA A 191 12.11 6.96 20.21
C ALA A 191 13.24 7.97 19.92
N ALA A 192 14.00 7.75 18.83
CA ALA A 192 15.09 8.64 18.44
C ALA A 192 14.63 10.07 18.09
N LEU A 193 13.41 10.23 17.59
CA LEU A 193 12.88 11.51 17.12
C LEU A 193 11.98 12.21 18.14
N LEU A 194 11.23 11.45 18.94
CA LEU A 194 10.17 11.96 19.82
C LEU A 194 10.52 11.87 21.31
N ALA A 195 11.54 11.10 21.69
CA ALA A 195 12.01 11.10 23.07
C ALA A 195 12.73 12.43 23.37
N ALA A 196 12.17 13.17 24.31
CA ALA A 196 12.71 14.43 24.84
C ALA A 196 13.88 14.18 25.77
#